data_fe34c91620c3975317ffdcf68c31b465
#
_entry.id   fe34c91620c3975317ffdcf68c31b465
#
_cell.length_a   1.000
_cell.length_b   1.000
_cell.length_c   1.000
_cell.angle_alpha   90.00
_cell.angle_beta   90.00
_cell.angle_gamma   90.00
#
_symmetry.space_group_name_H-M   'P 1'
#
loop_
_entity.id
_entity.type
_entity.pdbx_description
1 polymer ?
#
loop_
_entity_poly.entity_id
_entity_poly.type
_entity_poly.pdbx_seq_one_letter_code
_entity_poly.pdbx_strand_id
1 'polypeptide(L)'
;MKKVTYLVCCVGLALQSCQSGQVKNENPFFNTYGTPYEVPPFHLIKNQHYLPAYEEGMKQHQVEIDAIINNPEAPTFKNTIDALETSGELLNKVSSVFGNQQGANTNDSIKAIAKEITPKLTAHWDAINLNDKLFERIKTVYNNKEKENLTPEQLTVLDKYYQGFVRGGANLSPEDKETFKKLNSELSMLSLQFGENLLNETNSFKLVIDNEKDLSGLPENVIATAATAARNAGLEGKWVFTLQNPSIMPFLQYADNRNLREQIYKAYIDRGSQDNAYNNWANISKMVSLRVQKARLLGFPDYASYVLDDNMAKNSENVYRLCNRIWEAALPISRQEARELQKMIDKTGGRFKLAPWDWRYYAEKLKKEKYGLNETEISQYFPLEEVRKGAFYVANKLYGLTFEQLDNLPLPHPEALAFEVKDADGK
;
A
#
# COMPACT_ATOMS: atom_id res chain seq x y z
N MET A 1 -72.97 -41.22 -50.77
CA MET A 1 -72.56 -39.91 -50.31
C MET A 1 -71.54 -40.12 -49.17
N LYS A 2 -70.24 -40.01 -49.41
CA LYS A 2 -69.18 -40.22 -48.46
C LYS A 2 -68.66 -38.85 -47.96
N LYS A 3 -68.76 -38.64 -46.65
CA LYS A 3 -68.14 -37.48 -45.98
C LYS A 3 -66.70 -37.75 -45.74
N VAL A 4 -65.87 -36.83 -46.26
CA VAL A 4 -64.40 -36.82 -46.00
C VAL A 4 -64.17 -35.82 -44.91
N THR A 5 -63.60 -36.28 -43.77
CA THR A 5 -63.23 -35.46 -42.63
C THR A 5 -61.72 -35.13 -42.75
N TYR A 6 -61.37 -33.86 -42.91
CA TYR A 6 -59.96 -33.39 -42.86
C TYR A 6 -59.55 -33.22 -41.43
N LEU A 7 -58.48 -33.95 -41.06
CA LEU A 7 -57.76 -33.81 -39.81
C LEU A 7 -56.66 -32.77 -39.98
N VAL A 8 -56.80 -31.61 -39.35
CA VAL A 8 -55.75 -30.57 -39.32
C VAL A 8 -54.79 -30.89 -38.16
N CYS A 9 -53.56 -31.34 -38.48
CA CYS A 9 -52.45 -31.47 -37.51
C CYS A 9 -51.82 -30.10 -37.29
N CYS A 10 -52.09 -29.43 -36.13
CA CYS A 10 -51.30 -28.32 -35.68
C CYS A 10 -49.96 -28.80 -35.12
N VAL A 11 -48.88 -28.64 -35.90
CA VAL A 11 -47.51 -28.80 -35.41
C VAL A 11 -47.13 -27.53 -34.64
N GLY A 12 -47.17 -27.59 -33.32
CA GLY A 12 -46.63 -26.55 -32.45
C GLY A 12 -45.12 -26.57 -32.46
N LEU A 13 -44.49 -25.62 -33.14
CA LEU A 13 -43.07 -25.36 -32.99
C LEU A 13 -42.82 -24.74 -31.60
N ALA A 14 -42.37 -25.57 -30.68
CA ALA A 14 -41.78 -25.08 -29.44
C ALA A 14 -40.43 -24.45 -29.76
N LEU A 15 -40.40 -23.13 -29.82
CA LEU A 15 -39.18 -22.33 -29.76
C LEU A 15 -38.58 -22.51 -28.37
N GLN A 16 -37.71 -23.50 -28.20
CA GLN A 16 -36.77 -23.53 -27.05
C GLN A 16 -35.80 -22.36 -27.22
N SER A 17 -36.06 -21.30 -26.49
CA SER A 17 -35.09 -20.26 -26.21
C SER A 17 -33.91 -20.92 -25.50
N CYS A 18 -32.83 -21.19 -26.23
CA CYS A 18 -31.54 -21.45 -25.63
C CYS A 18 -31.09 -20.18 -24.93
N GLN A 19 -31.38 -20.07 -23.65
CA GLN A 19 -30.59 -19.23 -22.77
C GLN A 19 -29.17 -19.85 -22.81
N SER A 20 -28.27 -19.21 -23.53
CA SER A 20 -26.84 -19.48 -23.43
C SER A 20 -26.43 -19.14 -21.99
N GLY A 21 -26.51 -20.14 -21.12
CA GLY A 21 -25.87 -20.03 -19.80
C GLY A 21 -24.39 -19.75 -20.07
N GLN A 22 -23.96 -18.54 -19.80
CA GLN A 22 -22.53 -18.24 -19.75
C GLN A 22 -21.93 -19.25 -18.77
N VAL A 23 -21.07 -20.14 -19.28
CA VAL A 23 -20.25 -21.00 -18.42
C VAL A 23 -19.40 -20.04 -17.59
N LYS A 24 -19.78 -19.86 -16.32
CA LYS A 24 -18.96 -19.04 -15.41
C LYS A 24 -17.58 -19.68 -15.34
N ASN A 25 -16.57 -18.92 -15.71
CA ASN A 25 -15.19 -19.33 -15.52
C ASN A 25 -14.97 -19.58 -14.01
N GLU A 26 -14.26 -20.63 -13.65
CA GLU A 26 -13.99 -20.95 -12.25
C GLU A 26 -13.18 -19.84 -11.54
N ASN A 27 -12.39 -19.07 -12.31
CA ASN A 27 -11.65 -17.94 -11.77
C ASN A 27 -12.55 -16.68 -11.70
N PRO A 28 -12.83 -16.17 -10.48
CA PRO A 28 -13.74 -15.02 -10.29
C PRO A 28 -13.31 -13.76 -11.02
N PHE A 29 -12.02 -13.55 -11.26
CA PHE A 29 -11.50 -12.37 -11.95
C PHE A 29 -11.98 -12.24 -13.39
N PHE A 30 -12.30 -13.35 -14.06
CA PHE A 30 -12.75 -13.37 -15.45
C PHE A 30 -14.25 -13.12 -15.61
N ASN A 31 -14.97 -12.92 -14.52
CA ASN A 31 -16.40 -12.66 -14.53
C ASN A 31 -16.70 -11.26 -13.98
N THR A 32 -17.85 -10.71 -14.38
CA THR A 32 -18.50 -9.65 -13.60
C THR A 32 -18.80 -10.19 -12.22
N TYR A 33 -18.50 -9.46 -11.17
CA TYR A 33 -18.64 -9.99 -9.82
C TYR A 33 -20.09 -10.22 -9.42
N GLY A 34 -21.00 -9.35 -9.89
CA GLY A 34 -22.42 -9.42 -9.61
C GLY A 34 -22.76 -9.28 -8.12
N THR A 35 -21.84 -8.79 -7.34
CA THR A 35 -21.98 -8.38 -5.95
C THR A 35 -22.48 -6.93 -5.90
N PRO A 36 -23.13 -6.48 -4.82
CA PRO A 36 -23.45 -5.08 -4.66
C PRO A 36 -22.15 -4.23 -4.81
N TYR A 37 -22.26 -3.11 -5.53
CA TYR A 37 -21.15 -2.19 -5.82
C TYR A 37 -19.93 -2.83 -6.54
N GLU A 38 -20.11 -3.99 -7.18
CA GLU A 38 -19.01 -4.76 -7.81
C GLU A 38 -17.84 -5.03 -6.85
N VAL A 39 -18.13 -5.16 -5.55
CA VAL A 39 -17.11 -5.51 -4.54
C VAL A 39 -16.53 -6.88 -4.87
N PRO A 40 -15.21 -7.07 -4.86
CA PRO A 40 -14.58 -8.36 -5.14
C PRO A 40 -15.14 -9.47 -4.25
N PRO A 41 -15.53 -10.63 -4.81
CA PRO A 41 -16.06 -11.76 -4.04
C PRO A 41 -14.94 -12.47 -3.28
N PHE A 42 -14.38 -11.84 -2.25
CA PHE A 42 -13.21 -12.31 -1.50
C PHE A 42 -13.36 -13.76 -0.99
N HIS A 43 -14.58 -14.20 -0.67
CA HIS A 43 -14.87 -15.58 -0.25
C HIS A 43 -14.67 -16.63 -1.37
N LEU A 44 -14.71 -16.21 -2.64
CA LEU A 44 -14.47 -17.06 -3.81
C LEU A 44 -13.06 -16.94 -4.34
N ILE A 45 -12.37 -15.82 -4.08
CA ILE A 45 -11.00 -15.58 -4.56
C ILE A 45 -10.03 -16.40 -3.72
N LYS A 46 -9.19 -17.19 -4.39
CA LYS A 46 -8.16 -18.04 -3.78
C LYS A 46 -6.79 -17.71 -4.39
N ASN A 47 -5.71 -18.05 -3.67
CA ASN A 47 -4.35 -17.76 -4.11
C ASN A 47 -4.05 -18.27 -5.53
N GLN A 48 -4.58 -19.44 -5.90
CA GLN A 48 -4.41 -20.04 -7.24
C GLN A 48 -5.03 -19.20 -8.38
N HIS A 49 -5.92 -18.27 -8.10
CA HIS A 49 -6.60 -17.45 -9.10
C HIS A 49 -5.74 -16.26 -9.59
N TYR A 50 -4.77 -15.82 -8.78
CA TYR A 50 -4.01 -14.61 -9.09
C TYR A 50 -3.10 -14.73 -10.31
N LEU A 51 -2.23 -15.74 -10.36
CA LEU A 51 -1.28 -15.87 -11.47
C LEU A 51 -1.97 -15.98 -12.84
N PRO A 52 -2.96 -16.87 -13.04
CA PRO A 52 -3.68 -16.93 -14.31
C PRO A 52 -4.40 -15.63 -14.68
N ALA A 53 -4.94 -14.92 -13.67
CA ALA A 53 -5.63 -13.67 -13.90
C ALA A 53 -4.66 -12.52 -14.26
N TYR A 54 -3.49 -12.50 -13.66
CA TYR A 54 -2.42 -11.57 -14.04
C TYR A 54 -1.93 -11.82 -15.47
N GLU A 55 -1.69 -13.08 -15.83
CA GLU A 55 -1.19 -13.44 -17.16
C GLU A 55 -2.20 -13.07 -18.26
N GLU A 56 -3.48 -13.39 -18.04
CA GLU A 56 -4.54 -12.99 -18.97
C GLU A 56 -4.75 -11.47 -18.96
N GLY A 57 -4.68 -10.80 -17.81
CA GLY A 57 -4.78 -9.35 -17.69
C GLY A 57 -3.68 -8.62 -18.45
N MET A 58 -2.43 -9.05 -18.34
CA MET A 58 -1.32 -8.50 -19.13
C MET A 58 -1.51 -8.74 -20.63
N LYS A 59 -1.99 -9.92 -21.01
CA LYS A 59 -2.24 -10.26 -22.41
C LYS A 59 -3.35 -9.39 -23.01
N GLN A 60 -4.48 -9.23 -22.33
CA GLN A 60 -5.58 -8.36 -22.78
C GLN A 60 -5.12 -6.90 -22.88
N HIS A 61 -4.45 -6.40 -21.86
CA HIS A 61 -3.88 -5.07 -21.88
C HIS A 61 -2.92 -4.85 -23.07
N GLN A 62 -2.07 -5.83 -23.38
CA GLN A 62 -1.18 -5.74 -24.55
C GLN A 62 -1.97 -5.64 -25.88
N VAL A 63 -3.06 -6.39 -26.02
CA VAL A 63 -3.94 -6.32 -27.20
C VAL A 63 -4.57 -4.92 -27.33
N GLU A 64 -5.01 -4.33 -26.22
CA GLU A 64 -5.58 -2.99 -26.20
C GLU A 64 -4.54 -1.92 -26.56
N ILE A 65 -3.34 -2.03 -26.00
CA ILE A 65 -2.19 -1.17 -26.36
C ILE A 65 -1.83 -1.32 -27.85
N ASP A 66 -1.79 -2.54 -28.36
CA ASP A 66 -1.51 -2.78 -29.78
C ASP A 66 -2.59 -2.18 -30.70
N ALA A 67 -3.85 -2.19 -30.27
CA ALA A 67 -4.95 -1.54 -31.00
C ALA A 67 -4.77 -0.01 -31.03
N ILE A 68 -4.34 0.62 -29.94
CA ILE A 68 -4.01 2.05 -29.90
C ILE A 68 -2.85 2.36 -30.86
N ILE A 69 -1.76 1.57 -30.77
CA ILE A 69 -0.55 1.77 -31.59
C ILE A 69 -0.84 1.66 -33.09
N ASN A 70 -1.68 0.68 -33.48
CA ASN A 70 -1.97 0.36 -34.88
C ASN A 70 -3.23 1.07 -35.39
N ASN A 71 -3.84 1.99 -34.64
CA ASN A 71 -4.99 2.75 -35.11
C ASN A 71 -4.58 3.59 -36.35
N PRO A 72 -5.25 3.39 -37.50
CA PRO A 72 -4.91 4.10 -38.75
C PRO A 72 -5.27 5.57 -38.75
N GLU A 73 -6.12 5.99 -37.81
CA GLU A 73 -6.52 7.40 -37.71
C GLU A 73 -5.43 8.26 -37.09
N ALA A 74 -5.41 9.54 -37.42
CA ALA A 74 -4.52 10.50 -36.80
C ALA A 74 -4.71 10.49 -35.26
N PRO A 75 -3.62 10.59 -34.46
CA PRO A 75 -3.71 10.60 -33.02
C PRO A 75 -4.53 11.80 -32.51
N THR A 76 -5.54 11.53 -31.68
CA THR A 76 -6.36 12.50 -30.97
C THR A 76 -6.36 12.14 -29.47
N PHE A 77 -6.80 13.07 -28.61
CA PHE A 77 -6.99 12.79 -27.20
C PHE A 77 -7.86 11.55 -27.00
N LYS A 78 -8.99 11.47 -27.72
CA LYS A 78 -9.95 10.37 -27.60
C LYS A 78 -9.37 9.01 -28.01
N ASN A 79 -8.72 8.90 -29.17
CA ASN A 79 -8.25 7.61 -29.68
C ASN A 79 -6.86 7.21 -29.17
N THR A 80 -6.26 8.03 -28.30
CA THR A 80 -4.93 7.75 -27.71
C THR A 80 -4.97 7.85 -26.18
N ILE A 81 -5.36 8.97 -25.59
CA ILE A 81 -5.32 9.18 -24.15
C ILE A 81 -6.50 8.52 -23.44
N ASP A 82 -7.74 8.79 -23.89
CA ASP A 82 -8.94 8.11 -23.35
C ASP A 82 -8.84 6.59 -23.50
N ALA A 83 -8.31 6.13 -24.65
CA ALA A 83 -8.10 4.71 -24.91
C ALA A 83 -7.06 4.09 -23.94
N LEU A 84 -6.01 4.84 -23.60
CA LEU A 84 -5.02 4.41 -22.58
C LEU A 84 -5.63 4.37 -21.17
N GLU A 85 -6.41 5.39 -20.79
CA GLU A 85 -7.09 5.47 -19.49
C GLU A 85 -8.04 4.28 -19.24
N THR A 86 -8.70 3.81 -20.29
CA THR A 86 -9.67 2.70 -20.21
C THR A 86 -9.04 1.33 -20.43
N SER A 87 -7.74 1.27 -20.76
CA SER A 87 -7.05 0.00 -21.02
C SER A 87 -6.62 -0.70 -19.72
N GLY A 88 -6.43 -2.01 -19.79
CA GLY A 88 -5.91 -2.83 -18.70
C GLY A 88 -6.91 -3.09 -17.56
N GLU A 89 -8.22 -3.04 -17.80
CA GLU A 89 -9.24 -3.21 -16.75
C GLU A 89 -9.03 -4.49 -15.93
N LEU A 90 -8.85 -5.64 -16.59
CA LEU A 90 -8.62 -6.91 -15.89
C LEU A 90 -7.31 -6.88 -15.07
N LEU A 91 -6.25 -6.33 -15.63
CA LEU A 91 -4.97 -6.20 -14.92
C LEU A 91 -5.08 -5.32 -13.69
N ASN A 92 -5.78 -4.19 -13.79
CA ASN A 92 -6.04 -3.28 -12.70
C ASN A 92 -6.91 -3.95 -11.61
N LYS A 93 -7.96 -4.67 -12.03
CA LYS A 93 -8.86 -5.41 -11.15
C LYS A 93 -8.11 -6.44 -10.30
N VAL A 94 -7.27 -7.25 -10.91
CA VAL A 94 -6.44 -8.26 -10.24
C VAL A 94 -5.40 -7.60 -9.33
N SER A 95 -4.73 -6.55 -9.83
CA SER A 95 -3.67 -5.86 -9.09
C SER A 95 -4.19 -5.17 -7.83
N SER A 96 -5.37 -4.57 -7.89
CA SER A 96 -6.00 -3.91 -6.74
C SER A 96 -6.35 -4.92 -5.64
N VAL A 97 -6.95 -6.05 -6.01
CA VAL A 97 -7.31 -7.11 -5.04
C VAL A 97 -6.06 -7.76 -4.45
N PHE A 98 -5.08 -8.09 -5.30
CA PHE A 98 -3.82 -8.67 -4.83
C PHE A 98 -3.05 -7.73 -3.92
N GLY A 99 -2.94 -6.46 -4.30
CA GLY A 99 -2.27 -5.43 -3.50
C GLY A 99 -2.91 -5.24 -2.12
N ASN A 100 -4.25 -5.27 -2.04
CA ASN A 100 -4.97 -5.27 -0.76
C ASN A 100 -4.59 -6.47 0.12
N GLN A 101 -4.63 -7.69 -0.43
CA GLN A 101 -4.28 -8.91 0.31
C GLN A 101 -2.80 -8.94 0.70
N GLN A 102 -1.91 -8.51 -0.20
CA GLN A 102 -0.48 -8.43 0.09
C GLN A 102 -0.16 -7.44 1.22
N GLY A 103 -0.84 -6.29 1.23
CA GLY A 103 -0.61 -5.24 2.20
C GLY A 103 -1.23 -5.49 3.57
N ALA A 104 -2.44 -6.07 3.62
CA ALA A 104 -3.23 -6.19 4.85
C ALA A 104 -3.34 -7.61 5.40
N ASN A 105 -3.23 -8.64 4.55
CA ASN A 105 -3.46 -10.05 4.92
C ASN A 105 -2.49 -11.00 4.20
N THR A 106 -1.19 -10.68 4.23
CA THR A 106 -0.16 -11.46 3.52
C THR A 106 0.09 -12.82 4.18
N ASN A 107 0.50 -13.76 3.34
CA ASN A 107 0.94 -15.10 3.77
C ASN A 107 2.03 -15.61 2.79
N ASP A 108 2.62 -16.78 3.07
CA ASP A 108 3.72 -17.30 2.26
C ASP A 108 3.34 -17.56 0.80
N SER A 109 2.09 -17.95 0.53
CA SER A 109 1.59 -18.12 -0.84
C SER A 109 1.49 -16.78 -1.57
N ILE A 110 0.98 -15.72 -0.91
CA ILE A 110 0.93 -14.35 -1.48
C ILE A 110 2.35 -13.84 -1.75
N LYS A 111 3.30 -14.06 -0.84
CA LYS A 111 4.72 -13.68 -1.05
C LYS A 111 5.33 -14.43 -2.24
N ALA A 112 5.06 -15.73 -2.39
CA ALA A 112 5.54 -16.53 -3.53
C ALA A 112 4.98 -15.99 -4.86
N ILE A 113 3.68 -15.67 -4.91
CA ILE A 113 3.03 -15.07 -6.08
C ILE A 113 3.66 -13.70 -6.39
N ALA A 114 3.89 -12.87 -5.37
CA ALA A 114 4.54 -11.57 -5.55
C ALA A 114 5.93 -11.70 -6.21
N LYS A 115 6.73 -12.67 -5.78
CA LYS A 115 8.05 -12.94 -6.38
C LYS A 115 7.97 -13.34 -7.84
N GLU A 116 6.97 -14.12 -8.21
CA GLU A 116 6.78 -14.58 -9.58
C GLU A 116 6.24 -13.45 -10.48
N ILE A 117 5.26 -12.69 -9.99
CA ILE A 117 4.57 -11.72 -10.83
C ILE A 117 5.30 -10.38 -10.97
N THR A 118 6.06 -9.94 -9.95
CA THR A 118 6.75 -8.65 -9.96
C THR A 118 7.64 -8.43 -11.19
N PRO A 119 8.53 -9.36 -11.58
CA PRO A 119 9.34 -9.19 -12.78
C PRO A 119 8.51 -9.19 -14.07
N LYS A 120 7.43 -9.98 -14.14
CA LYS A 120 6.52 -10.01 -15.29
C LYS A 120 5.79 -8.68 -15.47
N LEU A 121 5.27 -8.11 -14.36
CA LEU A 121 4.62 -6.80 -14.36
C LEU A 121 5.61 -5.68 -14.73
N THR A 122 6.82 -5.71 -14.18
CA THR A 122 7.85 -4.73 -14.52
C THR A 122 8.16 -4.76 -16.02
N ALA A 123 8.35 -5.96 -16.58
CA ALA A 123 8.60 -6.12 -18.02
C ALA A 123 7.42 -5.68 -18.89
N HIS A 124 6.17 -5.93 -18.44
CA HIS A 124 4.96 -5.49 -19.12
C HIS A 124 4.86 -3.97 -19.18
N TRP A 125 5.04 -3.29 -18.05
CA TRP A 125 5.02 -1.83 -18.00
C TRP A 125 6.18 -1.20 -18.75
N ASP A 126 7.38 -1.78 -18.70
CA ASP A 126 8.51 -1.31 -19.51
C ASP A 126 8.24 -1.45 -21.01
N ALA A 127 7.58 -2.54 -21.43
CA ALA A 127 7.22 -2.73 -22.84
C ALA A 127 6.26 -1.65 -23.35
N ILE A 128 5.34 -1.18 -22.49
CA ILE A 128 4.40 -0.10 -22.82
C ILE A 128 5.11 1.27 -22.80
N ASN A 129 5.76 1.60 -21.67
CA ASN A 129 6.34 2.93 -21.44
C ASN A 129 7.53 3.25 -22.38
N LEU A 130 8.23 2.23 -22.86
CA LEU A 130 9.36 2.38 -23.77
C LEU A 130 8.99 2.17 -25.24
N ASN A 131 7.69 2.03 -25.57
CA ASN A 131 7.23 1.82 -26.94
C ASN A 131 7.27 3.12 -27.74
N ASP A 132 8.13 3.15 -28.76
CA ASP A 132 8.32 4.34 -29.60
C ASP A 132 7.06 4.78 -30.34
N LYS A 133 6.30 3.82 -30.88
CA LYS A 133 5.09 4.12 -31.66
C LYS A 133 3.98 4.69 -30.78
N LEU A 134 3.81 4.13 -29.57
CA LEU A 134 2.85 4.63 -28.61
C LEU A 134 3.24 6.04 -28.15
N PHE A 135 4.51 6.26 -27.85
CA PHE A 135 4.99 7.57 -27.44
C PHE A 135 4.84 8.63 -28.54
N GLU A 136 5.10 8.29 -29.80
CA GLU A 136 4.88 9.22 -30.92
C GLU A 136 3.40 9.61 -31.08
N ARG A 137 2.46 8.72 -30.80
CA ARG A 137 1.03 9.06 -30.76
C ARG A 137 0.73 10.03 -29.62
N ILE A 138 1.19 9.76 -28.40
CA ILE A 138 1.01 10.65 -27.23
C ILE A 138 1.62 12.02 -27.50
N LYS A 139 2.84 12.05 -28.02
CA LYS A 139 3.57 13.29 -28.39
C LYS A 139 2.85 14.09 -29.46
N THR A 140 2.24 13.43 -30.43
CA THR A 140 1.44 14.08 -31.47
C THR A 140 0.22 14.76 -30.87
N VAL A 141 -0.52 14.09 -29.98
CA VAL A 141 -1.66 14.68 -29.25
C VAL A 141 -1.17 15.85 -28.40
N TYR A 142 -0.10 15.68 -27.65
CA TYR A 142 0.48 16.71 -26.78
C TYR A 142 0.87 17.97 -27.57
N ASN A 143 1.51 17.84 -28.73
CA ASN A 143 1.92 18.96 -29.58
C ASN A 143 0.74 19.66 -30.26
N ASN A 144 -0.40 18.99 -30.40
CA ASN A 144 -1.60 19.54 -31.02
C ASN A 144 -2.71 19.91 -30.02
N LYS A 145 -2.44 19.87 -28.72
CA LYS A 145 -3.43 20.05 -27.63
C LYS A 145 -4.28 21.34 -27.76
N GLU A 146 -3.70 22.40 -28.27
CA GLU A 146 -4.41 23.68 -28.52
C GLU A 146 -5.50 23.57 -29.58
N LYS A 147 -5.49 22.54 -30.43
CA LYS A 147 -6.45 22.33 -31.53
C LYS A 147 -7.62 21.43 -31.14
N GLU A 148 -7.57 20.75 -29.99
CA GLU A 148 -8.54 19.71 -29.61
C GLU A 148 -9.63 20.21 -28.65
N ASN A 149 -9.64 21.50 -28.27
CA ASN A 149 -10.61 22.09 -27.32
C ASN A 149 -10.77 21.25 -26.04
N LEU A 150 -9.65 20.79 -25.45
CA LEU A 150 -9.63 19.96 -24.26
C LEU A 150 -10.04 20.74 -22.99
N THR A 151 -10.75 20.07 -22.10
CA THR A 151 -11.03 20.62 -20.76
C THR A 151 -9.75 20.77 -19.94
N PRO A 152 -9.73 21.62 -18.88
CA PRO A 152 -8.56 21.71 -17.99
C PRO A 152 -8.15 20.37 -17.38
N GLU A 153 -9.11 19.48 -17.09
CA GLU A 153 -8.85 18.13 -16.61
C GLU A 153 -8.14 17.28 -17.68
N GLN A 154 -8.67 17.27 -18.91
CA GLN A 154 -8.07 16.53 -20.02
C GLN A 154 -6.66 17.04 -20.36
N LEU A 155 -6.41 18.34 -20.28
CA LEU A 155 -5.07 18.92 -20.43
C LEU A 155 -4.12 18.39 -19.34
N THR A 156 -4.60 18.31 -18.11
CA THR A 156 -3.81 17.78 -16.99
C THR A 156 -3.48 16.29 -17.18
N VAL A 157 -4.47 15.49 -17.61
CA VAL A 157 -4.28 14.08 -17.92
C VAL A 157 -3.25 13.90 -19.05
N LEU A 158 -3.39 14.65 -20.14
CA LEU A 158 -2.45 14.62 -21.25
C LEU A 158 -1.01 14.99 -20.83
N ASP A 159 -0.86 16.06 -20.05
CA ASP A 159 0.42 16.47 -19.50
C ASP A 159 1.04 15.37 -18.64
N LYS A 160 0.23 14.68 -17.82
CA LYS A 160 0.69 13.56 -16.99
C LYS A 160 1.16 12.35 -17.81
N TYR A 161 0.41 11.98 -18.84
CA TYR A 161 0.83 10.92 -19.78
C TYR A 161 2.14 11.26 -20.49
N TYR A 162 2.23 12.44 -21.08
CA TYR A 162 3.43 12.87 -21.79
C TYR A 162 4.67 12.87 -20.86
N GLN A 163 4.55 13.51 -19.70
CA GLN A 163 5.63 13.55 -18.72
C GLN A 163 5.96 12.16 -18.17
N GLY A 164 4.95 11.32 -17.91
CA GLY A 164 5.14 9.95 -17.46
C GLY A 164 5.99 9.13 -18.43
N PHE A 165 5.70 9.20 -19.73
CA PHE A 165 6.48 8.51 -20.76
C PHE A 165 7.90 9.07 -20.89
N VAL A 166 8.07 10.39 -20.90
CA VAL A 166 9.40 11.03 -20.96
C VAL A 166 10.25 10.59 -19.75
N ARG A 167 9.70 10.66 -18.56
CA ARG A 167 10.37 10.25 -17.31
C ARG A 167 10.52 8.74 -17.20
N GLY A 168 9.66 7.98 -17.88
CA GLY A 168 9.74 6.53 -18.03
C GLY A 168 10.76 6.05 -19.06
N GLY A 169 11.50 6.97 -19.72
CA GLY A 169 12.59 6.65 -20.63
C GLY A 169 12.19 6.54 -22.12
N ALA A 170 11.00 7.03 -22.51
CA ALA A 170 10.54 6.97 -23.90
C ALA A 170 11.51 7.62 -24.90
N ASN A 171 12.24 8.66 -24.51
CA ASN A 171 13.23 9.35 -25.32
C ASN A 171 14.63 8.70 -25.34
N LEU A 172 14.85 7.59 -24.62
CA LEU A 172 16.13 6.89 -24.60
C LEU A 172 16.46 6.22 -25.95
N SER A 173 17.73 6.08 -26.25
CA SER A 173 18.18 5.25 -27.36
C SER A 173 17.77 3.79 -27.18
N PRO A 174 17.69 2.99 -28.27
CA PRO A 174 17.38 1.56 -28.13
C PRO A 174 18.31 0.81 -27.16
N GLU A 175 19.59 1.12 -27.15
CA GLU A 175 20.58 0.52 -26.24
C GLU A 175 20.32 0.94 -24.77
N ASP A 176 20.03 2.23 -24.55
CA ASP A 176 19.72 2.76 -23.24
C ASP A 176 18.38 2.22 -22.70
N LYS A 177 17.39 1.98 -23.57
CA LYS A 177 16.14 1.32 -23.19
C LYS A 177 16.37 -0.10 -22.66
N GLU A 178 17.24 -0.88 -23.27
CA GLU A 178 17.59 -2.21 -22.77
C GLU A 178 18.34 -2.14 -21.42
N THR A 179 19.18 -1.15 -21.23
CA THR A 179 19.82 -0.88 -19.94
C THR A 179 18.80 -0.47 -18.89
N PHE A 180 17.86 0.41 -19.24
CA PHE A 180 16.80 0.87 -18.36
C PHE A 180 15.89 -0.27 -17.88
N LYS A 181 15.50 -1.19 -18.78
CA LYS A 181 14.73 -2.40 -18.42
C LYS A 181 15.46 -3.26 -17.40
N LYS A 182 16.76 -3.49 -17.58
CA LYS A 182 17.58 -4.25 -16.62
C LYS A 182 17.62 -3.58 -15.25
N LEU A 183 17.81 -2.25 -15.21
CA LEU A 183 17.80 -1.48 -13.97
C LEU A 183 16.44 -1.56 -13.26
N ASN A 184 15.32 -1.43 -13.99
CA ASN A 184 13.97 -1.53 -13.44
C ASN A 184 13.68 -2.93 -12.88
N SER A 185 14.01 -3.97 -13.63
CA SER A 185 13.82 -5.36 -13.20
C SER A 185 14.59 -5.67 -11.91
N GLU A 186 15.86 -5.26 -11.84
CA GLU A 186 16.68 -5.49 -10.65
C GLU A 186 16.18 -4.66 -9.46
N LEU A 187 15.82 -3.38 -9.66
CA LEU A 187 15.27 -2.51 -8.62
C LEU A 187 13.95 -3.03 -8.06
N SER A 188 13.06 -3.56 -8.89
CA SER A 188 11.77 -4.10 -8.44
C SER A 188 11.95 -5.31 -7.53
N MET A 189 12.86 -6.22 -7.88
CA MET A 189 13.16 -7.40 -7.07
C MET A 189 13.87 -7.05 -5.75
N LEU A 190 14.82 -6.13 -5.78
CA LEU A 190 15.49 -5.66 -4.56
C LEU A 190 14.54 -4.94 -3.61
N SER A 191 13.58 -4.18 -4.16
CA SER A 191 12.55 -3.49 -3.36
C SER A 191 11.61 -4.51 -2.67
N LEU A 192 11.19 -5.54 -3.40
CA LEU A 192 10.39 -6.63 -2.84
C LEU A 192 11.17 -7.35 -1.73
N GLN A 193 12.41 -7.74 -1.98
CA GLN A 193 13.27 -8.41 -1.01
C GLN A 193 13.52 -7.56 0.24
N PHE A 194 13.73 -6.25 0.08
CA PHE A 194 13.89 -5.32 1.20
C PHE A 194 12.67 -5.33 2.13
N GLY A 195 11.47 -5.24 1.56
CA GLY A 195 10.21 -5.25 2.31
C GLY A 195 9.97 -6.58 3.03
N GLU A 196 10.23 -7.70 2.35
CA GLU A 196 10.09 -9.04 2.94
C GLU A 196 11.08 -9.26 4.10
N ASN A 197 12.34 -8.88 3.95
CA ASN A 197 13.34 -9.00 5.00
C ASN A 197 12.92 -8.21 6.24
N LEU A 198 12.49 -6.96 6.07
CA LEU A 198 12.03 -6.13 7.17
C LEU A 198 10.80 -6.71 7.89
N LEU A 199 9.83 -7.21 7.13
CA LEU A 199 8.63 -7.85 7.68
C LEU A 199 8.97 -9.13 8.44
N ASN A 200 9.79 -9.99 7.84
CA ASN A 200 10.16 -11.27 8.45
C ASN A 200 10.96 -11.07 9.75
N GLU A 201 11.90 -10.13 9.78
CA GLU A 201 12.64 -9.82 11.00
C GLU A 201 11.74 -9.22 12.09
N THR A 202 10.81 -8.34 11.70
CA THR A 202 9.80 -7.78 12.62
C THR A 202 8.97 -8.89 13.27
N ASN A 203 8.57 -9.90 12.48
CA ASN A 203 7.72 -10.99 12.94
C ASN A 203 8.48 -12.09 13.69
N SER A 204 9.77 -12.25 13.46
CA SER A 204 10.59 -13.29 14.10
C SER A 204 11.00 -12.93 15.52
N PHE A 205 11.13 -11.64 15.83
CA PHE A 205 11.60 -11.20 17.15
C PHE A 205 10.54 -11.40 18.24
N LYS A 206 11.01 -11.93 19.39
CA LYS A 206 10.21 -12.07 20.60
C LYS A 206 11.06 -11.71 21.82
N LEU A 207 10.64 -10.71 22.57
CA LEU A 207 11.13 -10.49 23.93
C LEU A 207 10.26 -11.34 24.86
N VAL A 208 10.83 -12.43 25.36
CA VAL A 208 10.14 -13.34 26.28
C VAL A 208 10.46 -12.95 27.71
N ILE A 209 9.44 -12.70 28.52
CA ILE A 209 9.55 -12.44 29.97
C ILE A 209 8.96 -13.64 30.71
N ASP A 210 9.71 -14.18 31.65
CA ASP A 210 9.31 -15.30 32.50
C ASP A 210 9.26 -14.95 34.01
N ASN A 211 9.74 -13.75 34.36
CA ASN A 211 9.70 -13.24 35.73
C ASN A 211 8.67 -12.09 35.83
N GLU A 212 7.63 -12.29 36.61
CA GLU A 212 6.55 -11.31 36.79
C GLU A 212 7.06 -9.93 37.30
N LYS A 213 8.17 -9.88 38.02
CA LYS A 213 8.79 -8.63 38.48
C LYS A 213 9.22 -7.74 37.33
N ASP A 214 9.54 -8.31 36.17
CA ASP A 214 9.96 -7.57 34.98
C ASP A 214 8.79 -6.94 34.22
N LEU A 215 7.54 -7.21 34.64
CA LEU A 215 6.33 -6.57 34.14
C LEU A 215 5.99 -5.26 34.88
N SER A 216 6.76 -4.91 35.91
CA SER A 216 6.55 -3.69 36.68
C SER A 216 6.42 -2.45 35.79
N GLY A 217 5.43 -1.61 36.09
CA GLY A 217 5.10 -0.39 35.34
C GLY A 217 4.16 -0.57 34.17
N LEU A 218 4.02 -1.79 33.65
CA LEU A 218 3.13 -2.07 32.51
C LEU A 218 1.64 -2.07 32.91
N PRO A 219 0.74 -1.47 32.09
CA PRO A 219 -0.71 -1.56 32.29
C PRO A 219 -1.22 -3.00 32.16
N GLU A 220 -2.29 -3.33 32.90
CA GLU A 220 -2.89 -4.70 32.93
C GLU A 220 -3.30 -5.20 31.54
N ASN A 221 -3.89 -4.34 30.70
CA ASN A 221 -4.28 -4.70 29.34
C ASN A 221 -3.06 -5.03 28.46
N VAL A 222 -1.93 -4.37 28.66
CA VAL A 222 -0.67 -4.65 27.94
C VAL A 222 -0.10 -6.00 28.38
N ILE A 223 -0.13 -6.28 29.69
CA ILE A 223 0.28 -7.59 30.26
C ILE A 223 -0.61 -8.71 29.72
N ALA A 224 -1.93 -8.52 29.71
CA ALA A 224 -2.90 -9.50 29.19
C ALA A 224 -2.68 -9.80 27.71
N THR A 225 -2.40 -8.77 26.90
CA THR A 225 -2.07 -8.91 25.47
C THR A 225 -0.76 -9.70 25.29
N ALA A 226 0.27 -9.41 26.08
CA ALA A 226 1.54 -10.13 26.04
C ALA A 226 1.41 -11.60 26.48
N ALA A 227 0.55 -11.90 27.47
CA ALA A 227 0.23 -13.27 27.86
C ALA A 227 -0.49 -14.05 26.75
N THR A 228 -1.39 -13.38 26.02
CA THR A 228 -2.06 -13.97 24.86
C THR A 228 -1.07 -14.25 23.72
N ALA A 229 -0.16 -13.31 23.43
CA ALA A 229 0.90 -13.50 22.47
C ALA A 229 1.82 -14.67 22.84
N ALA A 230 2.10 -14.85 24.13
CA ALA A 230 2.88 -15.99 24.63
C ALA A 230 2.15 -17.33 24.42
N ARG A 231 0.85 -17.42 24.73
CA ARG A 231 0.05 -18.63 24.45
C ARG A 231 0.06 -18.97 22.95
N ASN A 232 -0.14 -18.00 22.10
CA ASN A 232 -0.10 -18.19 20.64
C ASN A 232 1.27 -18.63 20.12
N ALA A 233 2.33 -18.35 20.88
CA ALA A 233 3.69 -18.78 20.60
C ALA A 233 4.07 -20.12 21.27
N GLY A 234 3.14 -20.79 21.98
CA GLY A 234 3.42 -22.02 22.72
C GLY A 234 4.26 -21.83 24.00
N LEU A 235 4.24 -20.62 24.56
CA LEU A 235 5.03 -20.23 25.76
C LEU A 235 4.11 -19.91 26.94
N GLU A 236 3.24 -20.84 27.30
CA GLU A 236 2.32 -20.67 28.41
C GLU A 236 3.04 -20.30 29.74
N GLY A 237 2.39 -19.42 30.51
CA GLY A 237 2.97 -18.95 31.80
C GLY A 237 4.04 -17.85 31.64
N LYS A 238 4.28 -17.39 30.41
CA LYS A 238 5.21 -16.30 30.10
C LYS A 238 4.47 -15.13 29.42
N TRP A 239 5.23 -14.08 29.11
CA TRP A 239 4.76 -12.89 28.37
C TRP A 239 5.66 -12.63 27.17
N VAL A 240 5.07 -12.36 26.01
CA VAL A 240 5.81 -12.10 24.77
C VAL A 240 5.50 -10.70 24.27
N PHE A 241 6.55 -9.90 24.10
CA PHE A 241 6.50 -8.61 23.44
C PHE A 241 7.19 -8.69 22.08
N THR A 242 6.60 -8.06 21.07
CA THR A 242 7.05 -8.09 19.68
C THR A 242 7.47 -6.69 19.20
N LEU A 243 8.05 -6.58 17.99
CA LEU A 243 8.44 -5.29 17.41
C LEU A 243 7.29 -4.57 16.72
N GLN A 244 6.07 -5.09 16.77
CA GLN A 244 4.91 -4.41 16.21
C GLN A 244 4.46 -3.28 17.14
N ASN A 245 4.07 -2.15 16.54
CA ASN A 245 3.78 -0.91 17.28
C ASN A 245 2.84 -1.08 18.48
N PRO A 246 1.73 -1.85 18.40
CA PRO A 246 0.86 -2.05 19.56
C PRO A 246 1.52 -2.77 20.75
N SER A 247 2.61 -3.49 20.51
CA SER A 247 3.39 -4.21 21.55
C SER A 247 4.57 -3.39 22.05
N ILE A 248 5.44 -2.92 21.14
CA ILE A 248 6.67 -2.23 21.54
C ILE A 248 6.41 -0.84 22.14
N MET A 249 5.44 -0.06 21.61
CA MET A 249 5.25 1.32 22.04
C MET A 249 4.82 1.40 23.51
N PRO A 250 3.79 0.65 23.98
CA PRO A 250 3.46 0.61 25.40
C PRO A 250 4.60 0.06 26.27
N PHE A 251 5.36 -0.92 25.77
CA PHE A 251 6.49 -1.46 26.50
C PHE A 251 7.56 -0.40 26.76
N LEU A 252 7.96 0.36 25.73
CA LEU A 252 8.92 1.46 25.87
C LEU A 252 8.40 2.62 26.73
N GLN A 253 7.09 2.78 26.80
CA GLN A 253 6.44 3.87 27.54
C GLN A 253 6.30 3.57 29.04
N TYR A 254 6.04 2.30 29.38
CA TYR A 254 5.62 1.95 30.75
C TYR A 254 6.55 0.96 31.49
N ALA A 255 7.28 0.08 30.81
CA ALA A 255 8.09 -0.94 31.49
C ALA A 255 9.18 -0.31 32.36
N ASP A 256 9.20 -0.64 33.66
CA ASP A 256 10.21 -0.10 34.59
C ASP A 256 11.61 -0.67 34.32
N ASN A 257 11.71 -1.92 33.82
CA ASN A 257 12.99 -2.57 33.52
C ASN A 257 13.72 -1.91 32.34
N ARG A 258 14.70 -1.05 32.65
CA ARG A 258 15.48 -0.31 31.67
C ARG A 258 16.23 -1.21 30.68
N ASN A 259 16.79 -2.33 31.15
CA ASN A 259 17.56 -3.23 30.29
C ASN A 259 16.66 -3.90 29.23
N LEU A 260 15.42 -4.24 29.59
CA LEU A 260 14.46 -4.80 28.64
C LEU A 260 13.97 -3.74 27.66
N ARG A 261 13.82 -2.46 28.09
CA ARG A 261 13.54 -1.36 27.14
C ARG A 261 14.69 -1.18 26.14
N GLU A 262 15.94 -1.22 26.61
CA GLU A 262 17.12 -1.17 25.73
C GLU A 262 17.13 -2.31 24.72
N GLN A 263 16.89 -3.54 25.19
CA GLN A 263 16.88 -4.73 24.35
C GLN A 263 15.85 -4.64 23.22
N ILE A 264 14.60 -4.34 23.54
CA ILE A 264 13.54 -4.27 22.54
C ILE A 264 13.70 -3.04 21.62
N TYR A 265 14.21 -1.93 22.14
CA TYR A 265 14.49 -0.73 21.35
C TYR A 265 15.58 -1.01 20.30
N LYS A 266 16.70 -1.61 20.71
CA LYS A 266 17.79 -1.99 19.79
C LYS A 266 17.28 -2.97 18.72
N ALA A 267 16.56 -3.99 19.13
CA ALA A 267 15.95 -4.92 18.17
C ALA A 267 15.04 -4.21 17.16
N TYR A 268 14.32 -3.17 17.57
CA TYR A 268 13.44 -2.41 16.69
C TYR A 268 14.20 -1.54 15.69
N ILE A 269 15.22 -0.80 16.14
CA ILE A 269 15.95 0.11 15.24
C ILE A 269 16.93 -0.63 14.32
N ASP A 270 17.42 -1.79 14.74
CA ASP A 270 18.40 -2.59 14.01
C ASP A 270 17.75 -3.61 13.05
N ARG A 271 16.42 -3.50 12.82
CA ARG A 271 15.72 -4.36 11.85
C ARG A 271 16.30 -4.18 10.44
N GLY A 272 16.58 -5.29 9.78
CA GLY A 272 17.23 -5.31 8.46
C GLY A 272 18.72 -5.02 8.49
N SER A 273 19.34 -4.91 9.67
CA SER A 273 20.78 -4.67 9.81
C SER A 273 21.51 -5.71 10.67
N GLN A 274 20.81 -6.71 11.18
CA GLN A 274 21.39 -7.80 11.96
C GLN A 274 22.18 -8.76 11.07
N ASP A 275 23.14 -9.48 11.65
CA ASP A 275 23.88 -10.55 10.97
C ASP A 275 23.03 -11.82 10.88
N ASN A 276 22.01 -11.77 10.03
CA ASN A 276 21.05 -12.85 9.79
C ASN A 276 20.54 -12.86 8.35
N ALA A 277 19.65 -13.79 8.03
CA ALA A 277 19.07 -13.95 6.70
C ALA A 277 18.22 -12.75 6.22
N TYR A 278 17.86 -11.82 7.10
CA TYR A 278 17.03 -10.65 6.80
C TYR A 278 17.83 -9.35 6.63
N ASN A 279 19.16 -9.46 6.58
CA ASN A 279 20.04 -8.30 6.42
C ASN A 279 19.82 -7.60 5.09
N ASN A 280 19.64 -6.28 5.12
CA ASN A 280 19.36 -5.45 3.95
C ASN A 280 20.54 -4.56 3.48
N TRP A 281 21.72 -4.65 4.10
CA TRP A 281 22.85 -3.79 3.75
C TRP A 281 23.26 -3.91 2.28
N ALA A 282 23.35 -5.14 1.77
CA ALA A 282 23.68 -5.38 0.37
C ALA A 282 22.57 -4.88 -0.56
N ASN A 283 21.29 -5.10 -0.20
CA ASN A 283 20.14 -4.60 -0.94
C ASN A 283 20.16 -3.07 -1.04
N ILE A 284 20.33 -2.38 0.09
CA ILE A 284 20.38 -0.91 0.14
C ILE A 284 21.51 -0.37 -0.74
N SER A 285 22.72 -0.90 -0.59
CA SER A 285 23.88 -0.47 -1.38
C SER A 285 23.64 -0.64 -2.88
N LYS A 286 23.07 -1.78 -3.27
CA LYS A 286 22.77 -2.07 -4.67
C LYS A 286 21.66 -1.18 -5.20
N MET A 287 20.55 -1.01 -4.45
CA MET A 287 19.45 -0.14 -4.83
C MET A 287 19.89 1.32 -5.02
N VAL A 288 20.73 1.85 -4.13
CA VAL A 288 21.25 3.21 -4.26
C VAL A 288 22.09 3.35 -5.53
N SER A 289 22.98 2.39 -5.79
CA SER A 289 23.81 2.37 -7.02
C SER A 289 22.96 2.33 -8.29
N LEU A 290 21.94 1.46 -8.34
CA LEU A 290 21.05 1.35 -9.50
C LEU A 290 20.19 2.60 -9.70
N ARG A 291 19.72 3.23 -8.62
CA ARG A 291 18.98 4.49 -8.68
C ARG A 291 19.82 5.62 -9.26
N VAL A 292 21.11 5.70 -8.91
CA VAL A 292 22.03 6.69 -9.50
C VAL A 292 22.21 6.41 -10.99
N GLN A 293 22.42 5.17 -11.38
CA GLN A 293 22.53 4.78 -12.78
C GLN A 293 21.29 5.13 -13.59
N LYS A 294 20.10 4.80 -13.04
CA LYS A 294 18.80 5.12 -13.65
C LYS A 294 18.63 6.63 -13.86
N ALA A 295 18.91 7.43 -12.82
CA ALA A 295 18.78 8.88 -12.91
C ALA A 295 19.72 9.48 -13.99
N ARG A 296 20.97 9.04 -14.01
CA ARG A 296 21.96 9.50 -15.02
C ARG A 296 21.57 9.10 -16.43
N LEU A 297 21.04 7.89 -16.62
CA LEU A 297 20.55 7.42 -17.92
C LEU A 297 19.42 8.33 -18.44
N LEU A 298 18.58 8.85 -17.54
CA LEU A 298 17.49 9.77 -17.83
C LEU A 298 17.94 11.26 -17.92
N GLY A 299 19.27 11.54 -17.82
CA GLY A 299 19.82 12.89 -17.93
C GLY A 299 19.81 13.71 -16.63
N PHE A 300 19.49 13.10 -15.49
CA PHE A 300 19.52 13.77 -14.19
C PHE A 300 20.89 13.58 -13.48
N PRO A 301 21.38 14.58 -12.74
CA PRO A 301 22.68 14.48 -12.05
C PRO A 301 22.65 13.43 -10.92
N ASP A 302 21.51 13.26 -10.26
CA ASP A 302 21.29 12.33 -9.16
C ASP A 302 19.82 11.89 -9.07
N TYR A 303 19.56 10.90 -8.22
CA TYR A 303 18.21 10.33 -8.07
C TYR A 303 17.22 11.28 -7.38
N ALA A 304 17.69 12.15 -6.47
CA ALA A 304 16.85 13.14 -5.82
C ALA A 304 16.34 14.17 -6.85
N SER A 305 17.20 14.65 -7.74
CA SER A 305 16.82 15.55 -8.84
C SER A 305 15.78 14.90 -9.75
N TYR A 306 15.96 13.61 -10.11
CA TYR A 306 14.96 12.87 -10.90
C TYR A 306 13.60 12.79 -10.18
N VAL A 307 13.59 12.45 -8.89
CA VAL A 307 12.33 12.32 -8.13
C VAL A 307 11.66 13.67 -7.96
N LEU A 308 12.41 14.71 -7.58
CA LEU A 308 11.89 16.03 -7.23
C LEU A 308 11.36 16.81 -8.44
N ASP A 309 11.82 16.51 -9.63
CA ASP A 309 11.36 17.14 -10.87
C ASP A 309 9.82 17.08 -11.03
N ASP A 310 9.19 15.95 -10.67
CA ASP A 310 7.73 15.77 -10.71
C ASP A 310 7.04 15.97 -9.35
N ASN A 311 7.75 16.41 -8.32
CA ASN A 311 7.17 16.69 -7.01
C ASN A 311 6.96 18.19 -6.77
N MET A 312 6.10 18.54 -5.80
CA MET A 312 5.82 19.93 -5.41
C MET A 312 7.10 20.72 -5.09
N ALA A 313 8.09 20.10 -4.49
CA ALA A 313 9.35 20.75 -4.11
C ALA A 313 10.23 21.14 -5.31
N LYS A 314 10.11 20.46 -6.43
CA LYS A 314 10.84 20.66 -7.70
C LYS A 314 12.34 20.43 -7.66
N ASN A 315 13.02 20.76 -6.57
CA ASN A 315 14.47 20.62 -6.43
C ASN A 315 14.91 20.47 -4.96
N SER A 316 16.15 20.04 -4.76
CA SER A 316 16.73 19.81 -3.44
C SER A 316 16.85 21.10 -2.62
N GLU A 317 17.07 22.26 -3.24
CA GLU A 317 17.17 23.55 -2.55
C GLU A 317 15.85 23.88 -1.81
N ASN A 318 14.71 23.68 -2.48
CA ASN A 318 13.38 23.89 -1.88
C ASN A 318 13.14 22.95 -0.69
N VAL A 319 13.58 21.68 -0.82
CA VAL A 319 13.49 20.69 0.28
C VAL A 319 14.34 21.16 1.46
N TYR A 320 15.62 21.49 1.24
CA TYR A 320 16.48 21.93 2.33
C TYR A 320 16.01 23.26 2.96
N ARG A 321 15.50 24.19 2.18
CA ARG A 321 14.93 25.44 2.72
C ARG A 321 13.79 25.16 3.69
N LEU A 322 12.88 24.26 3.37
CA LEU A 322 11.79 23.86 4.28
C LEU A 322 12.33 23.11 5.50
N CYS A 323 13.16 22.09 5.26
CA CYS A 323 13.72 21.27 6.34
C CYS A 323 14.55 22.10 7.31
N ASN A 324 15.42 22.99 6.82
CA ASN A 324 16.28 23.83 7.68
C ASN A 324 15.44 24.78 8.53
N ARG A 325 14.42 25.42 7.95
CA ARG A 325 13.50 26.28 8.70
C ARG A 325 12.81 25.54 9.86
N ILE A 326 12.35 24.31 9.61
CA ILE A 326 11.73 23.48 10.65
C ILE A 326 12.78 23.04 11.68
N TRP A 327 13.96 22.61 11.21
CA TRP A 327 15.05 22.11 12.05
C TRP A 327 15.56 23.18 13.01
N GLU A 328 15.79 24.40 12.52
CA GLU A 328 16.22 25.55 13.33
C GLU A 328 15.26 25.87 14.47
N ALA A 329 13.95 25.76 14.24
CA ALA A 329 12.92 25.96 15.25
C ALA A 329 12.80 24.76 16.21
N ALA A 330 12.86 23.53 15.71
CA ALA A 330 12.61 22.31 16.48
C ALA A 330 13.79 21.89 17.35
N LEU A 331 15.03 22.05 16.87
CA LEU A 331 16.22 21.55 17.55
C LEU A 331 16.44 22.16 18.97
N PRO A 332 16.27 23.48 19.19
CA PRO A 332 16.36 24.06 20.55
C PRO A 332 15.32 23.47 21.50
N ILE A 333 14.09 23.25 21.03
CA ILE A 333 13.01 22.66 21.82
C ILE A 333 13.34 21.22 22.19
N SER A 334 13.75 20.40 21.23
CA SER A 334 14.14 19.00 21.48
C SER A 334 15.30 18.89 22.50
N ARG A 335 16.27 19.82 22.41
CA ARG A 335 17.36 19.89 23.41
C ARG A 335 16.87 20.31 24.81
N GLN A 336 15.86 21.18 24.89
CA GLN A 336 15.23 21.52 26.14
C GLN A 336 14.48 20.33 26.73
N GLU A 337 13.67 19.63 25.93
CA GLU A 337 12.95 18.43 26.33
C GLU A 337 13.93 17.35 26.86
N ALA A 338 15.03 17.11 26.16
CA ALA A 338 16.06 16.17 26.63
C ALA A 338 16.62 16.55 28.02
N ARG A 339 16.84 17.85 28.29
CA ARG A 339 17.26 18.33 29.63
C ARG A 339 16.19 18.11 30.70
N GLU A 340 14.91 18.31 30.34
CA GLU A 340 13.79 18.06 31.26
C GLU A 340 13.66 16.57 31.59
N LEU A 341 13.82 15.68 30.60
CA LEU A 341 13.83 14.23 30.82
C LEU A 341 15.04 13.79 31.68
N GLN A 342 16.23 14.38 31.46
CA GLN A 342 17.38 14.10 32.31
C GLN A 342 17.11 14.52 33.76
N LYS A 343 16.51 15.68 34.01
CA LYS A 343 16.11 16.10 35.37
C LYS A 343 15.12 15.15 36.01
N MET A 344 14.21 14.55 35.22
CA MET A 344 13.29 13.54 35.71
C MET A 344 14.02 12.25 36.11
N ILE A 345 15.01 11.82 35.32
CA ILE A 345 15.90 10.70 35.67
C ILE A 345 16.58 10.95 37.02
N ASP A 346 17.22 12.11 37.17
CA ASP A 346 17.95 12.49 38.38
C ASP A 346 17.02 12.55 39.60
N LYS A 347 15.82 13.13 39.45
CA LYS A 347 14.79 13.27 40.50
C LYS A 347 14.28 11.87 40.95
N THR A 348 14.19 10.89 40.05
CA THR A 348 13.75 9.53 40.36
C THR A 348 14.87 8.61 40.83
N GLY A 349 16.06 9.14 41.08
CA GLY A 349 17.24 8.41 41.62
C GLY A 349 18.06 7.69 40.55
N GLY A 350 17.78 7.91 39.26
CA GLY A 350 18.60 7.38 38.18
C GLY A 350 19.98 8.05 38.11
N ARG A 351 21.04 7.24 37.93
CA ARG A 351 22.44 7.71 37.84
C ARG A 351 23.03 7.43 36.46
N PHE A 352 22.23 7.72 35.41
CA PHE A 352 22.65 7.47 34.03
C PHE A 352 22.20 8.63 33.12
N LYS A 353 22.84 8.74 31.96
CA LYS A 353 22.45 9.71 30.94
C LYS A 353 21.25 9.19 30.17
N LEU A 354 20.36 10.11 29.80
CA LEU A 354 19.22 9.84 28.92
C LEU A 354 19.69 9.14 27.63
N ALA A 355 19.14 7.97 27.39
CA ALA A 355 19.36 7.19 26.16
C ALA A 355 18.04 7.12 25.33
N PRO A 356 18.11 6.76 24.04
CA PRO A 356 16.91 6.70 23.18
C PRO A 356 15.79 5.82 23.74
N TRP A 357 16.09 4.70 24.36
CA TRP A 357 15.11 3.80 24.98
C TRP A 357 14.52 4.31 26.31
N ASP A 358 15.05 5.42 26.84
CA ASP A 358 14.52 6.09 28.04
C ASP A 358 13.52 7.18 27.69
N TRP A 359 13.55 7.70 26.46
CA TRP A 359 12.79 8.89 26.04
C TRP A 359 11.29 8.74 26.31
N ARG A 360 10.66 7.69 25.78
CA ARG A 360 9.22 7.47 25.93
C ARG A 360 8.80 7.28 27.37
N TYR A 361 9.58 6.51 28.11
CA TYR A 361 9.33 6.22 29.53
C TYR A 361 9.36 7.47 30.39
N TYR A 362 10.38 8.31 30.26
CA TYR A 362 10.47 9.54 31.05
C TYR A 362 9.58 10.65 30.53
N ALA A 363 9.26 10.67 29.25
CA ALA A 363 8.26 11.58 28.69
C ALA A 363 6.86 11.32 29.26
N GLU A 364 6.49 10.04 29.44
CA GLU A 364 5.21 9.68 30.08
C GLU A 364 5.17 10.09 31.56
N LYS A 365 6.25 9.85 32.30
CA LYS A 365 6.36 10.31 33.69
C LYS A 365 6.27 11.86 33.80
N LEU A 366 6.93 12.58 32.89
CA LEU A 366 6.88 14.05 32.84
C LEU A 366 5.49 14.57 32.47
N LYS A 367 4.82 13.89 31.49
CA LYS A 367 3.43 14.19 31.09
C LYS A 367 2.48 14.05 32.28
N LYS A 368 2.59 12.96 33.02
CA LYS A 368 1.80 12.72 34.22
C LYS A 368 2.06 13.77 35.31
N GLU A 369 3.33 14.14 35.54
CA GLU A 369 3.68 15.17 36.51
C GLU A 369 3.15 16.56 36.13
N LYS A 370 3.31 16.96 34.86
CA LYS A 370 2.93 18.31 34.40
C LYS A 370 1.43 18.49 34.22
N TYR A 371 0.74 17.47 33.74
CA TYR A 371 -0.66 17.60 33.28
C TYR A 371 -1.64 16.74 34.06
N GLY A 372 -1.18 15.85 34.96
CA GLY A 372 -2.04 14.92 35.69
C GLY A 372 -2.72 13.90 34.76
N LEU A 373 -2.27 13.77 33.51
CA LEU A 373 -2.88 12.88 32.52
C LEU A 373 -2.46 11.44 32.78
N ASN A 374 -3.44 10.54 32.77
CA ASN A 374 -3.26 9.10 32.84
C ASN A 374 -3.85 8.45 31.60
N GLU A 375 -3.01 7.93 30.73
CA GLU A 375 -3.43 7.34 29.47
C GLU A 375 -4.42 6.17 29.66
N THR A 376 -4.21 5.34 30.70
CA THR A 376 -5.11 4.23 31.02
C THR A 376 -6.51 4.70 31.39
N GLU A 377 -6.62 5.84 32.08
CA GLU A 377 -7.90 6.48 32.42
C GLU A 377 -8.52 7.11 31.18
N ILE A 378 -7.73 7.89 30.42
CA ILE A 378 -8.17 8.57 29.21
C ILE A 378 -8.66 7.58 28.15
N SER A 379 -7.96 6.46 27.95
CA SER A 379 -8.31 5.46 26.94
C SER A 379 -9.72 4.87 27.12
N GLN A 380 -10.26 4.88 28.35
CA GLN A 380 -11.61 4.39 28.64
C GLN A 380 -12.72 5.26 27.99
N TYR A 381 -12.40 6.54 27.70
CA TYR A 381 -13.29 7.46 27.00
C TYR A 381 -13.27 7.31 25.48
N PHE A 382 -12.33 6.51 24.95
CA PHE A 382 -12.11 6.32 23.51
C PHE A 382 -12.19 4.85 23.07
N PRO A 383 -13.29 4.13 23.39
CA PRO A 383 -13.52 2.83 22.76
C PRO A 383 -13.57 2.99 21.24
N LEU A 384 -13.05 2.02 20.49
CA LEU A 384 -12.96 2.07 19.02
C LEU A 384 -14.31 2.44 18.37
N GLU A 385 -15.40 1.84 18.86
CA GLU A 385 -16.74 2.10 18.36
C GLU A 385 -17.17 3.56 18.52
N GLU A 386 -16.89 4.17 19.68
CA GLU A 386 -17.23 5.57 19.95
C GLU A 386 -16.33 6.52 19.14
N VAL A 387 -15.05 6.19 18.95
CA VAL A 387 -14.15 6.96 18.08
C VAL A 387 -14.65 6.91 16.64
N ARG A 388 -15.09 5.76 16.14
CA ARG A 388 -15.67 5.62 14.79
C ARG A 388 -16.92 6.48 14.64
N LYS A 389 -17.86 6.41 15.60
CA LYS A 389 -19.05 7.28 15.61
C LYS A 389 -18.67 8.75 15.63
N GLY A 390 -17.67 9.13 16.43
CA GLY A 390 -17.11 10.48 16.48
C GLY A 390 -16.57 10.94 15.14
N ALA A 391 -15.82 10.08 14.43
CA ALA A 391 -15.30 10.37 13.09
C ALA A 391 -16.45 10.61 12.09
N PHE A 392 -17.46 9.75 12.09
CA PHE A 392 -18.66 9.90 11.26
C PHE A 392 -19.43 11.19 11.57
N TYR A 393 -19.58 11.52 12.87
CA TYR A 393 -20.19 12.77 13.29
C TYR A 393 -19.44 14.01 12.78
N VAL A 394 -18.11 14.01 12.88
CA VAL A 394 -17.29 15.13 12.37
C VAL A 394 -17.42 15.25 10.86
N ALA A 395 -17.34 14.13 10.11
CA ALA A 395 -17.51 14.12 8.66
C ALA A 395 -18.90 14.61 8.25
N ASN A 396 -19.95 14.22 8.99
CA ASN A 396 -21.31 14.74 8.77
C ASN A 396 -21.38 16.27 9.00
N LYS A 397 -20.77 16.77 10.09
CA LYS A 397 -20.81 18.21 10.40
C LYS A 397 -20.03 19.08 9.42
N LEU A 398 -18.91 18.56 8.90
CA LEU A 398 -18.06 19.30 7.96
C LEU A 398 -18.53 19.22 6.52
N TYR A 399 -19.03 18.04 6.11
CA TYR A 399 -19.27 17.72 4.69
C TYR A 399 -20.69 17.24 4.40
N GLY A 400 -21.55 17.04 5.42
CA GLY A 400 -22.90 16.49 5.24
C GLY A 400 -22.94 14.99 5.00
N LEU A 401 -21.82 14.27 5.07
CA LEU A 401 -21.74 12.85 4.78
C LEU A 401 -22.52 12.00 5.80
N THR A 402 -23.18 10.96 5.31
CA THR A 402 -23.84 9.94 6.13
C THR A 402 -23.19 8.57 5.90
N PHE A 403 -23.27 7.69 6.92
CA PHE A 403 -22.60 6.39 6.91
C PHE A 403 -23.58 5.31 7.34
N GLU A 404 -23.76 4.30 6.52
CA GLU A 404 -24.61 3.15 6.81
C GLU A 404 -23.80 1.86 6.70
N GLN A 405 -23.80 1.03 7.76
CA GLN A 405 -23.06 -0.24 7.74
C GLN A 405 -23.74 -1.24 6.82
N LEU A 406 -22.97 -1.92 5.99
CA LEU A 406 -23.42 -2.95 5.08
C LEU A 406 -22.89 -4.32 5.52
N ASP A 407 -23.80 -5.21 5.91
CA ASP A 407 -23.44 -6.54 6.44
C ASP A 407 -23.47 -7.65 5.37
N ASN A 408 -23.90 -7.34 4.15
CA ASN A 408 -24.12 -8.31 3.07
C ASN A 408 -23.01 -8.30 1.99
N LEU A 409 -21.89 -7.64 2.25
CA LEU A 409 -20.76 -7.58 1.32
C LEU A 409 -19.71 -8.63 1.62
N PRO A 410 -19.08 -9.22 0.59
CA PRO A 410 -17.92 -10.07 0.78
C PRO A 410 -16.71 -9.21 1.18
N LEU A 411 -16.22 -9.42 2.39
CA LEU A 411 -15.11 -8.63 2.97
C LEU A 411 -13.76 -9.30 2.77
N PRO A 412 -12.67 -8.53 2.69
CA PRO A 412 -11.31 -9.05 2.52
C PRO A 412 -10.79 -9.79 3.75
N HIS A 413 -11.36 -9.54 4.93
CA HIS A 413 -11.03 -10.18 6.20
C HIS A 413 -12.28 -10.21 7.10
N PRO A 414 -12.47 -11.25 7.96
CA PRO A 414 -13.64 -11.35 8.84
C PRO A 414 -13.81 -10.17 9.82
N GLU A 415 -12.73 -9.51 10.20
CA GLU A 415 -12.76 -8.34 11.09
C GLU A 415 -13.01 -7.01 10.35
N ALA A 416 -13.06 -7.01 9.02
CA ALA A 416 -13.35 -5.81 8.25
C ALA A 416 -14.84 -5.44 8.36
N LEU A 417 -15.14 -4.14 8.29
CA LEU A 417 -16.49 -3.61 8.21
C LEU A 417 -16.63 -2.79 6.94
N ALA A 418 -17.78 -2.86 6.30
CA ALA A 418 -18.12 -2.05 5.14
C ALA A 418 -19.17 -1.00 5.50
N PHE A 419 -19.03 0.18 4.92
CA PHE A 419 -19.97 1.27 5.09
C PHE A 419 -20.32 1.88 3.73
N GLU A 420 -21.58 2.10 3.48
CA GLU A 420 -22.02 2.98 2.41
C GLU A 420 -21.88 4.42 2.90
N VAL A 421 -21.28 5.28 2.07
CA VAL A 421 -21.10 6.70 2.35
C VAL A 421 -21.93 7.48 1.34
N LYS A 422 -22.82 8.33 1.84
CA LYS A 422 -23.68 9.18 0.99
C LYS A 422 -23.38 10.65 1.25
N ASP A 423 -23.36 11.42 0.19
CA ASP A 423 -23.29 12.87 0.26
C ASP A 423 -24.63 13.47 0.72
N ALA A 424 -24.67 14.78 0.95
CA ALA A 424 -25.86 15.51 1.41
C ALA A 424 -27.04 15.41 0.43
N ASP A 425 -26.80 15.12 -0.85
CA ASP A 425 -27.83 14.89 -1.88
C ASP A 425 -28.32 13.42 -1.96
N GLY A 426 -27.80 12.56 -1.09
CA GLY A 426 -28.19 11.14 -0.99
C GLY A 426 -27.50 10.20 -1.99
N LYS A 427 -26.49 10.70 -2.73
CA LYS A 427 -25.68 9.91 -3.66
C LYS A 427 -24.43 9.39 -3.01
#